data_cbf383a5ff138c27d2e85bd1e11e5abf
#
_entry.id   cbf383a5ff138c27d2e85bd1e11e5abf
#
_cell.length_a   1.000
_cell.length_b   1.000
_cell.length_c   1.000
_cell.angle_alpha   90.00
_cell.angle_beta   90.00
_cell.angle_gamma   90.00
#
_symmetry.space_group_name_H-M   'P 1'
#
loop_
_entity.id
_entity.type
_entity.pdbx_description
1 polymer ?
#
loop_
_entity_poly.entity_id
_entity_poly.type
_entity_poly.pdbx_seq_one_letter_code
_entity_poly.pdbx_strand_id
1 'polypeptide(L)'
;MRENKIYGLIGKNIDYSFSKNFFSKKFKNENINCKYLNFDIQNISDFKSVISDKNISGLNVTIPYKEDVIKYIDEISNDAKSIGAVNTIKISNNKLTGHNTDHIGFTKSIDKIDEFKNIESALILGSGGASKAIQFALDNMKIKYTIVSRSNSIKCINYNQVSEKIIKNHKLIVNCTPLGTFPEVEKCPEIDYRFLSPFNILYDLVYNPKQSNFLRKGVNAGCKIKNGLEMLEIQAIESWKIWNS
;
A
#
# COMPACT_ATOMS: atom_id res chain seq x y z
N MET A 1 -8.23 27.47 22.99
CA MET A 1 -8.51 26.01 22.92
C MET A 1 -7.98 25.52 21.61
N ARG A 2 -7.08 24.52 21.58
CA ARG A 2 -6.63 23.92 20.30
C ARG A 2 -7.84 23.28 19.63
N GLU A 3 -8.16 23.67 18.41
CA GLU A 3 -9.22 23.05 17.62
C GLU A 3 -9.03 21.54 17.57
N ASN A 4 -10.11 20.79 17.78
CA ASN A 4 -10.14 19.33 17.66
C ASN A 4 -9.92 18.93 16.20
N LYS A 5 -8.66 18.78 15.78
CA LYS A 5 -8.32 18.36 14.40
C LYS A 5 -8.84 16.95 14.12
N ILE A 6 -9.40 16.78 12.96
CA ILE A 6 -9.87 15.49 12.46
C ILE A 6 -8.90 15.01 11.37
N TYR A 7 -8.50 13.77 11.49
CA TYR A 7 -7.81 13.01 10.46
C TYR A 7 -8.67 11.83 10.07
N GLY A 8 -8.40 11.21 8.93
CA GLY A 8 -9.21 10.05 8.58
C GLY A 8 -8.66 9.23 7.43
N LEU A 9 -9.34 8.11 7.17
CA LEU A 9 -9.14 7.26 6.02
C LEU A 9 -10.36 7.39 5.10
N ILE A 10 -10.11 7.61 3.81
CA ILE A 10 -11.13 7.57 2.77
C ILE A 10 -10.91 6.34 1.89
N GLY A 11 -11.98 5.60 1.62
CA GLY A 11 -11.95 4.37 0.82
C GLY A 11 -13.34 3.79 0.66
N LYS A 12 -13.43 2.58 0.16
CA LYS A 12 -14.67 1.83 0.02
C LYS A 12 -14.59 0.52 0.79
N ASN A 13 -15.62 0.21 1.59
CA ASN A 13 -15.68 -0.97 2.47
C ASN A 13 -14.51 -1.03 3.46
N ILE A 14 -14.29 0.06 4.22
CA ILE A 14 -13.12 0.26 5.08
C ILE A 14 -13.40 0.11 6.58
N ASP A 15 -14.47 -0.56 6.99
CA ASP A 15 -14.87 -0.71 8.39
C ASP A 15 -13.76 -1.28 9.28
N TYR A 16 -12.96 -2.21 8.75
CA TYR A 16 -11.86 -2.89 9.47
C TYR A 16 -10.50 -2.22 9.25
N SER A 17 -10.47 -0.90 9.17
CA SER A 17 -9.26 -0.14 8.88
C SER A 17 -8.21 -0.26 9.98
N PHE A 18 -6.98 -0.67 9.60
CA PHE A 18 -5.78 -0.58 10.43
C PHE A 18 -5.52 0.85 10.89
N SER A 19 -5.61 1.82 10.00
CA SER A 19 -5.24 3.22 10.24
C SER A 19 -6.05 3.84 11.38
N LYS A 20 -7.36 3.55 11.46
CA LYS A 20 -8.20 4.02 12.56
C LYS A 20 -7.70 3.52 13.91
N ASN A 21 -7.39 2.22 14.00
CA ASN A 21 -6.88 1.64 15.25
C ASN A 21 -5.49 2.17 15.60
N PHE A 22 -4.60 2.29 14.62
CA PHE A 22 -3.25 2.81 14.78
C PHE A 22 -3.26 4.24 15.31
N PHE A 23 -3.95 5.15 14.63
CA PHE A 23 -3.98 6.57 15.02
C PHE A 23 -4.76 6.81 16.32
N SER A 24 -5.83 6.05 16.59
CA SER A 24 -6.55 6.16 17.86
C SER A 24 -5.65 5.79 19.05
N LYS A 25 -4.83 4.72 18.91
CA LYS A 25 -3.85 4.34 19.94
C LYS A 25 -2.74 5.40 20.05
N LYS A 26 -2.20 5.88 18.94
CA LYS A 26 -1.18 6.93 18.90
C LYS A 26 -1.69 8.19 19.62
N PHE A 27 -2.87 8.69 19.28
CA PHE A 27 -3.42 9.91 19.88
C PHE A 27 -3.64 9.75 21.39
N LYS A 28 -4.13 8.58 21.83
CA LYS A 28 -4.29 8.27 23.25
C LYS A 28 -2.95 8.22 23.99
N ASN A 29 -1.96 7.50 23.44
CA ASN A 29 -0.67 7.28 24.10
C ASN A 29 0.18 8.56 24.20
N GLU A 30 0.05 9.45 23.21
CA GLU A 30 0.82 10.70 23.13
C GLU A 30 0.02 11.91 23.62
N ASN A 31 -1.17 11.70 24.21
CA ASN A 31 -2.08 12.76 24.70
C ASN A 31 -2.38 13.83 23.63
N ILE A 32 -2.57 13.40 22.38
CA ILE A 32 -2.89 14.27 21.24
C ILE A 32 -4.41 14.44 21.16
N ASN A 33 -4.92 15.67 21.28
CA ASN A 33 -6.34 15.96 21.19
C ASN A 33 -6.80 16.02 19.72
N CYS A 34 -6.83 14.85 19.06
CA CYS A 34 -7.28 14.67 17.67
C CYS A 34 -8.18 13.43 17.55
N LYS A 35 -8.94 13.37 16.47
CA LYS A 35 -9.76 12.19 16.13
C LYS A 35 -9.30 11.61 14.80
N TYR A 36 -9.42 10.28 14.66
CA TYR A 36 -9.24 9.61 13.37
C TYR A 36 -10.52 8.86 12.99
N LEU A 37 -11.07 9.18 11.82
CA LEU A 37 -12.36 8.67 11.36
C LEU A 37 -12.20 7.87 10.07
N ASN A 38 -13.12 6.93 9.82
CA ASN A 38 -13.27 6.30 8.51
C ASN A 38 -14.36 7.04 7.74
N PHE A 39 -14.04 7.47 6.54
CA PHE A 39 -14.96 8.03 5.55
C PHE A 39 -15.18 6.99 4.45
N ASP A 40 -16.13 6.07 4.69
CA ASP A 40 -16.50 5.04 3.72
C ASP A 40 -17.41 5.68 2.66
N ILE A 41 -16.89 5.86 1.45
CA ILE A 41 -17.64 6.45 0.34
C ILE A 41 -17.81 5.45 -0.80
N GLN A 42 -18.98 5.45 -1.40
CA GLN A 42 -19.28 4.52 -2.49
C GLN A 42 -18.74 5.00 -3.84
N ASN A 43 -18.60 6.31 -4.00
CA ASN A 43 -18.08 6.96 -5.21
C ASN A 43 -17.08 8.05 -4.84
N ILE A 44 -16.05 8.23 -5.66
CA ILE A 44 -15.04 9.28 -5.42
C ILE A 44 -15.64 10.71 -5.54
N SER A 45 -16.77 10.89 -6.22
CA SER A 45 -17.51 12.17 -6.26
C SER A 45 -17.87 12.68 -4.88
N ASP A 46 -18.09 11.76 -3.92
CA ASP A 46 -18.49 12.09 -2.54
C ASP A 46 -17.32 12.68 -1.73
N PHE A 47 -16.08 12.61 -2.26
CA PHE A 47 -14.89 13.20 -1.65
C PHE A 47 -15.08 14.67 -1.30
N LYS A 48 -15.74 15.46 -2.18
CA LYS A 48 -16.01 16.88 -1.94
C LYS A 48 -16.86 17.11 -0.69
N SER A 49 -17.84 16.28 -0.44
CA SER A 49 -18.67 16.34 0.77
C SER A 49 -17.84 16.06 2.03
N VAL A 50 -16.93 15.09 1.98
CA VAL A 50 -16.05 14.78 3.11
C VAL A 50 -15.17 15.98 3.46
N ILE A 51 -14.50 16.60 2.49
CA ILE A 51 -13.59 17.73 2.74
C ILE A 51 -14.28 19.06 3.05
N SER A 52 -15.62 19.14 2.92
CA SER A 52 -16.37 20.33 3.33
C SER A 52 -16.36 20.57 4.84
N ASP A 53 -16.06 19.56 5.65
CA ASP A 53 -15.83 19.72 7.09
C ASP A 53 -14.49 20.42 7.34
N LYS A 54 -14.56 21.66 7.82
CA LYS A 54 -13.40 22.54 8.05
C LYS A 54 -12.44 22.03 9.13
N ASN A 55 -12.83 21.05 9.93
CA ASN A 55 -11.98 20.48 10.98
C ASN A 55 -11.05 19.38 10.46
N ILE A 56 -11.22 18.91 9.22
CA ILE A 56 -10.34 17.90 8.64
C ILE A 56 -9.00 18.54 8.27
N SER A 57 -7.93 18.03 8.87
CA SER A 57 -6.56 18.49 8.67
C SER A 57 -5.72 17.54 7.82
N GLY A 58 -6.17 16.32 7.60
CA GLY A 58 -5.48 15.36 6.74
C GLY A 58 -6.25 14.06 6.56
N LEU A 59 -6.03 13.44 5.42
CA LEU A 59 -6.68 12.19 5.06
C LEU A 59 -5.65 11.18 4.52
N ASN A 60 -5.79 9.91 4.90
CA ASN A 60 -5.26 8.82 4.10
C ASN A 60 -6.28 8.41 3.04
N VAL A 61 -5.79 7.87 1.94
CA VAL A 61 -6.61 7.35 0.83
C VAL A 61 -6.23 5.91 0.56
N THR A 62 -7.23 5.03 0.48
CA THR A 62 -7.04 3.62 0.17
C THR A 62 -7.88 3.18 -1.03
N ILE A 63 -7.90 1.89 -1.28
CA ILE A 63 -8.64 1.25 -2.38
C ILE A 63 -10.12 1.70 -2.36
N PRO A 64 -10.69 2.02 -3.54
CA PRO A 64 -10.07 2.00 -4.89
C PRO A 64 -9.53 3.38 -5.33
N TYR A 65 -9.50 4.38 -4.48
CA TYR A 65 -9.48 5.80 -4.82
C TYR A 65 -8.11 6.46 -4.92
N LYS A 66 -6.99 5.73 -4.71
CA LYS A 66 -5.63 6.31 -4.72
C LYS A 66 -5.24 7.02 -6.01
N GLU A 67 -5.79 6.59 -7.14
CA GLU A 67 -5.57 7.21 -8.45
C GLU A 67 -6.62 8.27 -8.75
N ASP A 68 -7.89 7.95 -8.52
CA ASP A 68 -9.01 8.82 -8.84
C ASP A 68 -9.05 10.10 -8.01
N VAL A 69 -8.50 10.09 -6.79
CA VAL A 69 -8.48 11.26 -5.92
C VAL A 69 -7.61 12.40 -6.47
N ILE A 70 -6.65 12.09 -7.33
CA ILE A 70 -5.69 13.05 -7.91
C ILE A 70 -6.41 14.24 -8.56
N LYS A 71 -7.53 14.02 -9.22
CA LYS A 71 -8.33 15.08 -9.88
C LYS A 71 -9.01 16.07 -8.92
N TYR A 72 -8.97 15.79 -7.62
CA TYR A 72 -9.52 16.65 -6.57
C TYR A 72 -8.44 17.36 -5.75
N ILE A 73 -7.16 17.16 -6.07
CA ILE A 73 -5.99 17.65 -5.31
C ILE A 73 -5.45 18.91 -5.99
N ASP A 74 -5.18 19.96 -5.19
CA ASP A 74 -4.67 21.23 -5.71
C ASP A 74 -3.17 21.13 -6.07
N GLU A 75 -2.40 20.43 -5.24
CA GLU A 75 -0.96 20.19 -5.46
C GLU A 75 -0.60 18.75 -5.16
N ILE A 76 0.38 18.22 -5.89
CA ILE A 76 0.85 16.84 -5.74
C ILE A 76 2.38 16.86 -5.61
N SER A 77 2.90 16.18 -4.60
CA SER A 77 4.35 16.01 -4.42
C SER A 77 4.98 15.32 -5.64
N ASN A 78 6.26 15.57 -5.88
CA ASN A 78 6.98 15.00 -7.02
C ASN A 78 6.90 13.46 -7.04
N ASP A 79 7.08 12.82 -5.87
CA ASP A 79 6.99 11.36 -5.77
C ASP A 79 5.57 10.85 -6.10
N ALA A 80 4.53 11.44 -5.51
CA ALA A 80 3.15 11.06 -5.78
C ALA A 80 2.75 11.29 -7.24
N LYS A 81 3.28 12.34 -7.87
CA LYS A 81 3.11 12.63 -9.30
C LYS A 81 3.78 11.56 -10.17
N SER A 82 5.00 11.17 -9.84
CA SER A 82 5.74 10.11 -10.55
C SER A 82 5.07 8.75 -10.38
N ILE A 83 4.56 8.45 -9.19
CA ILE A 83 3.82 7.22 -8.88
C ILE A 83 2.46 7.20 -9.59
N GLY A 84 1.81 8.36 -9.76
CA GLY A 84 0.45 8.45 -10.28
C GLY A 84 -0.61 7.94 -9.29
N ALA A 85 -0.33 8.00 -7.98
CA ALA A 85 -1.26 7.61 -6.92
C ALA A 85 -0.98 8.40 -5.63
N VAL A 86 -2.04 8.79 -4.92
CA VAL A 86 -2.01 9.50 -3.64
C VAL A 86 -2.60 8.61 -2.56
N ASN A 87 -1.87 8.42 -1.44
CA ASN A 87 -2.38 7.73 -0.25
C ASN A 87 -2.47 8.64 0.98
N THR A 88 -1.97 9.88 0.88
CA THR A 88 -1.95 10.84 1.99
C THR A 88 -2.25 12.22 1.45
N ILE A 89 -3.21 12.91 2.05
CA ILE A 89 -3.61 14.28 1.71
C ILE A 89 -3.40 15.15 2.95
N LYS A 90 -2.63 16.22 2.83
CA LYS A 90 -2.55 17.29 3.80
C LYS A 90 -3.55 18.37 3.43
N ILE A 91 -4.30 18.86 4.43
CA ILE A 91 -5.25 19.94 4.25
C ILE A 91 -4.78 21.11 5.12
N SER A 92 -4.40 22.21 4.49
CA SER A 92 -3.93 23.42 5.16
C SER A 92 -4.35 24.65 4.36
N ASN A 93 -4.89 25.68 5.04
CA ASN A 93 -5.34 26.92 4.40
C ASN A 93 -6.31 26.67 3.22
N ASN A 94 -7.24 25.75 3.35
CA ASN A 94 -8.18 25.28 2.31
C ASN A 94 -7.48 24.71 1.06
N LYS A 95 -6.23 24.32 1.14
CA LYS A 95 -5.46 23.72 0.04
C LYS A 95 -5.19 22.25 0.33
N LEU A 96 -5.40 21.41 -0.66
CA LEU A 96 -5.17 19.99 -0.62
C LEU A 96 -3.84 19.66 -1.29
N THR A 97 -2.90 19.08 -0.54
CA THR A 97 -1.62 18.61 -1.08
C THR A 97 -1.54 17.08 -0.98
N GLY A 98 -1.40 16.44 -2.12
CA GLY A 98 -1.35 14.98 -2.24
C GLY A 98 0.08 14.44 -2.15
N HIS A 99 0.25 13.36 -1.38
CA HIS A 99 1.50 12.66 -1.18
C HIS A 99 1.31 11.15 -1.32
N ASN A 100 2.42 10.43 -1.45
CA ASN A 100 2.41 8.98 -1.37
C ASN A 100 3.46 8.53 -0.35
N THR A 101 3.01 7.84 0.71
CA THR A 101 3.89 7.29 1.76
C THR A 101 4.06 5.78 1.65
N ASP A 102 3.33 5.11 0.74
CA ASP A 102 3.42 3.67 0.55
C ASP A 102 4.83 3.25 0.08
N HIS A 103 5.42 3.99 -0.86
CA HIS A 103 6.77 3.69 -1.33
C HIS A 103 7.81 3.78 -0.22
N ILE A 104 7.68 4.78 0.68
CA ILE A 104 8.57 4.94 1.84
C ILE A 104 8.38 3.76 2.81
N GLY A 105 7.12 3.39 3.06
CA GLY A 105 6.77 2.25 3.90
C GLY A 105 7.40 0.96 3.39
N PHE A 106 7.25 0.67 2.10
CA PHE A 106 7.83 -0.50 1.46
C PHE A 106 9.35 -0.50 1.55
N THR A 107 10.02 0.55 1.06
CA THR A 107 11.48 0.66 1.08
C THR A 107 12.04 0.42 2.48
N LYS A 108 11.58 1.17 3.48
CA LYS A 108 12.07 1.04 4.86
C LYS A 108 11.76 -0.31 5.50
N SER A 109 10.69 -1.00 5.06
CA SER A 109 10.34 -2.30 5.59
C SER A 109 11.23 -3.42 5.08
N ILE A 110 11.81 -3.27 3.88
CA ILE A 110 12.71 -4.27 3.29
C ILE A 110 14.18 -4.02 3.61
N ASP A 111 14.60 -2.76 3.80
CA ASP A 111 16.00 -2.39 4.09
C ASP A 111 16.56 -3.05 5.36
N LYS A 112 15.70 -3.45 6.29
CA LYS A 112 16.08 -4.09 7.55
C LYS A 112 16.39 -5.59 7.43
N ILE A 113 16.20 -6.17 6.26
CA ILE A 113 16.31 -7.61 6.05
C ILE A 113 17.53 -7.86 5.17
N ASP A 114 18.55 -8.54 5.70
CA ASP A 114 19.81 -8.80 4.98
C ASP A 114 19.60 -9.53 3.66
N GLU A 115 18.62 -10.42 3.61
CA GLU A 115 18.27 -11.16 2.39
C GLU A 115 17.81 -10.28 1.23
N PHE A 116 17.35 -9.04 1.53
CA PHE A 116 16.93 -8.08 0.50
C PHE A 116 18.09 -7.28 -0.10
N LYS A 117 19.28 -7.31 0.48
CA LYS A 117 20.45 -6.56 -0.04
C LYS A 117 20.93 -7.00 -1.42
N ASN A 118 20.56 -8.20 -1.88
CA ASN A 118 21.00 -8.78 -3.15
C ASN A 118 19.80 -9.13 -4.06
N ILE A 119 18.77 -8.30 -4.08
CA ILE A 119 17.65 -8.49 -4.99
C ILE A 119 17.91 -7.70 -6.27
N GLU A 120 18.02 -8.40 -7.39
CA GLU A 120 18.19 -7.80 -8.72
C GLU A 120 16.88 -7.74 -9.50
N SER A 121 15.91 -8.58 -9.13
CA SER A 121 14.65 -8.70 -9.87
C SER A 121 13.45 -9.01 -8.97
N ALA A 122 12.30 -8.43 -9.29
CA ALA A 122 11.04 -8.60 -8.58
C ALA A 122 9.88 -8.93 -9.52
N LEU A 123 8.98 -9.81 -9.09
CA LEU A 123 7.69 -10.08 -9.72
C LEU A 123 6.59 -9.40 -8.92
N ILE A 124 5.87 -8.46 -9.52
CA ILE A 124 4.79 -7.71 -8.88
C ILE A 124 3.45 -8.29 -9.31
N LEU A 125 2.70 -8.83 -8.38
CA LEU A 125 1.37 -9.40 -8.63
C LEU A 125 0.31 -8.34 -8.36
N GLY A 126 -0.31 -7.80 -9.43
CA GLY A 126 -1.27 -6.72 -9.40
C GLY A 126 -0.74 -5.41 -9.99
N SER A 127 -1.64 -4.54 -10.50
CA SER A 127 -1.32 -3.30 -11.23
C SER A 127 -2.02 -2.04 -10.70
N GLY A 128 -2.64 -2.09 -9.52
CA GLY A 128 -3.35 -0.95 -8.90
C GLY A 128 -2.43 0.07 -8.22
N GLY A 129 -3.01 1.08 -7.58
CA GLY A 129 -2.27 2.19 -6.97
C GLY A 129 -1.19 1.78 -5.97
N ALA A 130 -1.39 0.69 -5.20
CA ALA A 130 -0.34 0.15 -4.32
C ALA A 130 0.85 -0.39 -5.14
N SER A 131 0.57 -1.13 -6.22
CA SER A 131 1.61 -1.66 -7.13
C SER A 131 2.46 -0.53 -7.72
N LYS A 132 1.86 0.62 -8.07
CA LYS A 132 2.59 1.78 -8.61
C LYS A 132 3.61 2.33 -7.59
N ALA A 133 3.26 2.37 -6.32
CA ALA A 133 4.18 2.78 -5.26
C ALA A 133 5.34 1.78 -5.08
N ILE A 134 5.07 0.48 -5.22
CA ILE A 134 6.11 -0.56 -5.18
C ILE A 134 7.04 -0.45 -6.40
N GLN A 135 6.48 -0.23 -7.61
CA GLN A 135 7.28 0.00 -8.83
C GLN A 135 8.24 1.17 -8.62
N PHE A 136 7.73 2.33 -8.17
CA PHE A 136 8.54 3.50 -7.88
C PHE A 136 9.66 3.23 -6.85
N ALA A 137 9.36 2.47 -5.80
CA ALA A 137 10.36 2.08 -4.81
C ALA A 137 11.45 1.19 -5.43
N LEU A 138 11.08 0.19 -6.24
CA LEU A 138 12.01 -0.70 -6.92
C LEU A 138 12.86 0.04 -7.96
N ASP A 139 12.28 1.01 -8.70
CA ASP A 139 13.02 1.86 -9.64
C ASP A 139 14.11 2.66 -8.91
N ASN A 140 13.77 3.27 -7.76
CA ASN A 140 14.74 4.00 -6.93
C ASN A 140 15.85 3.10 -6.37
N MET A 141 15.53 1.83 -6.11
CA MET A 141 16.48 0.80 -5.68
C MET A 141 17.24 0.15 -6.84
N LYS A 142 16.95 0.52 -8.09
CA LYS A 142 17.50 -0.06 -9.32
C LYS A 142 17.24 -1.56 -9.46
N ILE A 143 16.14 -2.04 -8.92
CA ILE A 143 15.69 -3.43 -9.03
C ILE A 143 14.76 -3.55 -10.24
N LYS A 144 15.09 -4.43 -11.18
CA LYS A 144 14.24 -4.73 -12.34
C LYS A 144 12.98 -5.46 -11.90
N TYR A 145 11.86 -5.23 -12.57
CA TYR A 145 10.62 -5.95 -12.22
C TYR A 145 9.77 -6.32 -13.43
N THR A 146 8.95 -7.32 -13.24
CA THR A 146 7.87 -7.72 -14.15
C THR A 146 6.54 -7.58 -13.42
N ILE A 147 5.55 -6.97 -14.09
CA ILE A 147 4.21 -6.78 -13.52
C ILE A 147 3.29 -7.86 -14.07
N VAL A 148 2.55 -8.52 -13.18
CA VAL A 148 1.51 -9.50 -13.52
C VAL A 148 0.15 -8.87 -13.26
N SER A 149 -0.72 -8.85 -14.27
CA SER A 149 -2.06 -8.28 -14.16
C SER A 149 -3.10 -9.10 -14.91
N ARG A 150 -4.35 -9.01 -14.49
CA ARG A 150 -5.50 -9.54 -15.24
C ARG A 150 -5.85 -8.66 -16.44
N SER A 151 -5.47 -7.40 -16.39
CA SER A 151 -5.68 -6.45 -17.47
C SER A 151 -4.61 -6.61 -18.54
N ASN A 152 -5.02 -6.69 -19.79
CA ASN A 152 -4.09 -6.67 -20.92
C ASN A 152 -3.47 -5.28 -21.06
N SER A 153 -2.19 -5.16 -20.80
CA SER A 153 -1.41 -3.94 -20.98
C SER A 153 -0.05 -4.29 -21.54
N ILE A 154 0.50 -3.46 -22.42
CA ILE A 154 1.84 -3.64 -23.00
C ILE A 154 2.93 -3.73 -21.91
N LYS A 155 2.67 -3.17 -20.74
CA LYS A 155 3.62 -3.17 -19.59
C LYS A 155 3.45 -4.34 -18.63
N CYS A 156 2.44 -5.18 -18.82
CA CYS A 156 2.12 -6.27 -17.89
C CYS A 156 2.04 -7.60 -18.65
N ILE A 157 2.45 -8.68 -17.98
CA ILE A 157 2.12 -10.03 -18.43
C ILE A 157 0.84 -10.51 -17.73
N ASN A 158 0.15 -11.47 -18.34
CA ASN A 158 -1.03 -12.08 -17.73
C ASN A 158 -0.61 -13.24 -16.80
N TYR A 159 -1.47 -13.62 -15.85
CA TYR A 159 -1.19 -14.72 -14.90
C TYR A 159 -0.88 -16.05 -15.59
N ASN A 160 -1.53 -16.36 -16.72
CA ASN A 160 -1.26 -17.59 -17.51
C ASN A 160 0.13 -17.58 -18.19
N GLN A 161 0.80 -16.44 -18.28
CA GLN A 161 2.15 -16.29 -18.80
C GLN A 161 3.24 -16.43 -17.72
N VAL A 162 2.85 -16.54 -16.44
CA VAL A 162 3.78 -16.72 -15.33
C VAL A 162 4.29 -18.16 -15.31
N SER A 163 5.34 -18.40 -16.09
CA SER A 163 6.00 -19.70 -16.22
C SER A 163 6.99 -19.97 -15.09
N GLU A 164 7.45 -21.22 -15.01
CA GLU A 164 8.56 -21.62 -14.12
C GLU A 164 9.80 -20.73 -14.29
N LYS A 165 10.18 -20.42 -15.54
CA LYS A 165 11.31 -19.53 -15.84
C LYS A 165 11.13 -18.15 -15.23
N ILE A 166 9.91 -17.59 -15.27
CA ILE A 166 9.62 -16.27 -14.69
C ILE A 166 9.77 -16.34 -13.18
N ILE A 167 9.20 -17.33 -12.51
CA ILE A 167 9.29 -17.47 -11.04
C ILE A 167 10.75 -17.64 -10.60
N LYS A 168 11.52 -18.51 -11.27
CA LYS A 168 12.93 -18.75 -10.95
C LYS A 168 13.85 -17.55 -11.19
N ASN A 169 13.50 -16.67 -12.13
CA ASN A 169 14.29 -15.48 -12.45
C ASN A 169 13.97 -14.27 -11.54
N HIS A 170 12.94 -14.35 -10.70
CA HIS A 170 12.56 -13.25 -9.82
C HIS A 170 12.73 -13.67 -8.36
N LYS A 171 13.77 -13.13 -7.71
CA LYS A 171 14.05 -13.44 -6.30
C LYS A 171 12.96 -12.92 -5.38
N LEU A 172 12.46 -11.72 -5.61
CA LEU A 172 11.37 -11.11 -4.85
C LEU A 172 10.04 -11.27 -5.58
N ILE A 173 9.01 -11.76 -4.89
CA ILE A 173 7.64 -11.84 -5.41
C ILE A 173 6.73 -11.05 -4.47
N VAL A 174 6.13 -9.96 -4.97
CA VAL A 174 5.32 -9.03 -4.17
C VAL A 174 3.84 -9.17 -4.53
N ASN A 175 3.01 -9.58 -3.57
CA ASN A 175 1.57 -9.52 -3.72
C ASN A 175 1.05 -8.10 -3.44
N CYS A 176 0.66 -7.39 -4.50
CA CYS A 176 0.01 -6.08 -4.45
C CYS A 176 -1.51 -6.17 -4.66
N THR A 177 -2.08 -7.38 -4.72
CA THR A 177 -3.52 -7.59 -4.83
C THR A 177 -4.17 -7.64 -3.44
N PRO A 178 -5.50 -7.43 -3.32
CA PRO A 178 -6.22 -7.63 -2.07
C PRO A 178 -6.49 -9.10 -1.75
N LEU A 179 -6.09 -10.05 -2.60
CA LEU A 179 -6.37 -11.47 -2.43
C LEU A 179 -5.70 -12.02 -1.17
N GLY A 180 -6.48 -12.71 -0.35
CA GLY A 180 -6.02 -13.23 0.94
C GLY A 180 -6.27 -12.29 2.12
N THR A 181 -6.85 -11.09 1.89
CA THR A 181 -7.30 -10.19 2.95
C THR A 181 -8.61 -10.71 3.56
N PHE A 182 -8.76 -10.59 4.87
CA PHE A 182 -10.03 -10.88 5.54
C PHE A 182 -11.20 -10.10 4.90
N PRO A 183 -12.39 -10.72 4.67
CA PRO A 183 -12.77 -12.09 5.10
C PRO A 183 -12.35 -13.20 4.12
N GLU A 184 -11.86 -12.90 2.93
CA GLU A 184 -11.55 -13.88 1.87
C GLU A 184 -10.12 -14.46 2.01
N VAL A 185 -9.80 -14.96 3.19
CA VAL A 185 -8.43 -15.37 3.59
C VAL A 185 -7.84 -16.55 2.78
N GLU A 186 -8.69 -17.35 2.16
CA GLU A 186 -8.25 -18.49 1.35
C GLU A 186 -7.86 -18.11 -0.08
N LYS A 187 -8.22 -16.90 -0.54
CA LYS A 187 -7.81 -16.42 -1.85
C LYS A 187 -6.32 -16.09 -1.88
N CYS A 188 -5.67 -16.29 -3.01
CA CYS A 188 -4.29 -15.88 -3.27
C CYS A 188 -4.08 -15.64 -4.77
N PRO A 189 -3.02 -14.93 -5.19
CA PRO A 189 -2.70 -14.79 -6.62
C PRO A 189 -2.54 -16.14 -7.33
N GLU A 190 -3.04 -16.23 -8.55
CA GLU A 190 -3.08 -17.47 -9.34
C GLU A 190 -1.75 -17.71 -10.09
N ILE A 191 -0.66 -17.95 -9.33
CA ILE A 191 0.63 -18.41 -9.87
C ILE A 191 0.84 -19.89 -9.54
N ASP A 192 1.72 -20.56 -10.27
CA ASP A 192 2.08 -21.95 -9.95
C ASP A 192 3.11 -22.00 -8.83
N TYR A 193 2.66 -22.21 -7.63
CA TYR A 193 3.46 -22.25 -6.40
C TYR A 193 4.44 -23.44 -6.34
N ARG A 194 4.32 -24.45 -7.21
CA ARG A 194 5.26 -25.58 -7.30
C ARG A 194 6.64 -25.14 -7.77
N PHE A 195 6.73 -23.99 -8.45
CA PHE A 195 8.00 -23.45 -8.94
C PHE A 195 8.72 -22.56 -7.92
N LEU A 196 8.12 -22.33 -6.76
CA LEU A 196 8.79 -21.65 -5.66
C LEU A 196 9.90 -22.51 -5.05
N SER A 197 10.90 -21.84 -4.50
CA SER A 197 12.06 -22.49 -3.85
C SER A 197 12.60 -21.60 -2.73
N PRO A 198 13.51 -22.08 -1.89
CA PRO A 198 14.19 -21.27 -0.88
C PRO A 198 14.93 -20.03 -1.42
N PHE A 199 15.14 -19.95 -2.72
CA PHE A 199 15.70 -18.78 -3.39
C PHE A 199 14.73 -17.59 -3.38
N ASN A 200 13.42 -17.85 -3.42
CA ASN A 200 12.42 -16.81 -3.51
C ASN A 200 12.11 -16.17 -2.15
N ILE A 201 11.79 -14.89 -2.19
CA ILE A 201 11.29 -14.10 -1.06
C ILE A 201 9.87 -13.64 -1.42
N LEU A 202 8.89 -13.97 -0.60
CA LEU A 202 7.52 -13.55 -0.78
C LEU A 202 7.20 -12.39 0.15
N TYR A 203 6.85 -11.26 -0.45
CA TYR A 203 6.36 -10.09 0.26
C TYR A 203 4.87 -9.91 -0.03
N ASP A 204 4.05 -9.85 1.01
CA ASP A 204 2.60 -9.63 0.86
C ASP A 204 2.20 -8.27 1.42
N LEU A 205 1.53 -7.42 0.64
CA LEU A 205 0.98 -6.18 1.17
C LEU A 205 -0.20 -6.44 2.12
N VAL A 206 -0.79 -7.64 2.07
CA VAL A 206 -1.80 -8.08 3.03
C VAL A 206 -1.14 -8.24 4.41
N TYR A 207 -1.81 -7.74 5.45
CA TYR A 207 -1.35 -7.80 6.85
C TYR A 207 -2.32 -8.57 7.76
N ASN A 208 -3.54 -8.73 7.34
CA ASN A 208 -4.57 -9.49 8.05
C ASN A 208 -5.23 -10.52 7.10
N PRO A 209 -5.01 -11.81 7.33
CA PRO A 209 -4.28 -12.44 8.44
C PRO A 209 -2.77 -12.17 8.42
N LYS A 210 -2.08 -12.37 9.56
CA LYS A 210 -0.60 -12.21 9.64
C LYS A 210 0.15 -13.06 8.63
N GLN A 211 -0.38 -14.23 8.29
CA GLN A 211 0.13 -15.14 7.29
C GLN A 211 -1.00 -15.51 6.34
N SER A 212 -1.07 -14.80 5.22
CA SER A 212 -2.03 -15.06 4.15
C SER A 212 -1.80 -16.42 3.48
N ASN A 213 -2.75 -16.88 2.69
CA ASN A 213 -2.58 -18.11 1.92
C ASN A 213 -1.37 -18.04 0.96
N PHE A 214 -1.13 -16.88 0.37
CA PHE A 214 0.08 -16.62 -0.43
C PHE A 214 1.36 -16.87 0.36
N LEU A 215 1.49 -16.32 1.57
CA LEU A 215 2.66 -16.52 2.43
C LEU A 215 2.76 -17.96 2.95
N ARG A 216 1.63 -18.62 3.29
CA ARG A 216 1.62 -20.06 3.69
C ARG A 216 2.22 -20.95 2.60
N LYS A 217 1.84 -20.72 1.33
CA LYS A 217 2.40 -21.46 0.19
C LYS A 217 3.92 -21.21 0.05
N GLY A 218 4.37 -19.97 0.30
CA GLY A 218 5.79 -19.65 0.34
C GLY A 218 6.54 -20.41 1.43
N VAL A 219 6.02 -20.44 2.66
CA VAL A 219 6.61 -21.20 3.77
C VAL A 219 6.74 -22.69 3.41
N ASN A 220 5.69 -23.29 2.83
CA ASN A 220 5.72 -24.69 2.42
C ASN A 220 6.78 -25.01 1.35
N ALA A 221 7.16 -24.01 0.55
CA ALA A 221 8.22 -24.10 -0.44
C ALA A 221 9.62 -23.69 0.11
N GLY A 222 9.72 -23.39 1.41
CA GLY A 222 10.97 -22.96 2.06
C GLY A 222 11.36 -21.50 1.78
N CYS A 223 10.47 -20.70 1.22
CA CYS A 223 10.72 -19.28 0.94
C CYS A 223 10.86 -18.45 2.23
N LYS A 224 11.64 -17.39 2.16
CA LYS A 224 11.51 -16.30 3.13
C LYS A 224 10.20 -15.56 2.90
N ILE A 225 9.55 -15.13 3.97
CA ILE A 225 8.27 -14.43 3.86
C ILE A 225 8.26 -13.14 4.67
N LYS A 226 7.49 -12.15 4.20
CA LYS A 226 7.19 -10.91 4.92
C LYS A 226 5.78 -10.45 4.61
N ASN A 227 5.05 -10.05 5.65
CA ASN A 227 3.74 -9.44 5.49
C ASN A 227 3.80 -7.90 5.47
N GLY A 228 2.68 -7.26 5.12
CA GLY A 228 2.58 -5.82 4.94
C GLY A 228 2.48 -4.99 6.22
N LEU A 229 2.47 -5.58 7.42
CA LEU A 229 2.20 -4.84 8.65
C LEU A 229 3.21 -3.72 8.90
N GLU A 230 4.50 -4.01 8.82
CA GLU A 230 5.55 -3.00 9.05
C GLU A 230 5.50 -1.88 8.01
N MET A 231 5.27 -2.20 6.73
CA MET A 231 5.06 -1.19 5.69
C MET A 231 3.89 -0.27 6.05
N LEU A 232 2.80 -0.85 6.54
CA LEU A 232 1.58 -0.14 6.90
C LEU A 232 1.79 0.79 8.10
N GLU A 233 2.56 0.36 9.10
CA GLU A 233 2.94 1.17 10.26
C GLU A 233 3.84 2.34 9.85
N ILE A 234 4.86 2.07 9.04
CA ILE A 234 5.80 3.11 8.58
C ILE A 234 5.07 4.16 7.74
N GLN A 235 4.23 3.76 6.77
CA GLN A 235 3.50 4.72 5.94
C GLN A 235 2.55 5.60 6.77
N ALA A 236 1.95 5.05 7.84
CA ALA A 236 1.11 5.82 8.74
C ALA A 236 1.92 6.87 9.53
N ILE A 237 3.11 6.50 10.01
CA ILE A 237 4.03 7.43 10.67
C ILE A 237 4.47 8.54 9.72
N GLU A 238 4.80 8.22 8.46
CA GLU A 238 5.19 9.22 7.46
C GLU A 238 4.00 10.14 7.10
N SER A 239 2.78 9.61 7.02
CA SER A 239 1.57 10.42 6.86
C SER A 239 1.40 11.42 8.01
N TRP A 240 1.64 10.96 9.25
CA TRP A 240 1.59 11.84 10.43
C TRP A 240 2.62 12.98 10.37
N LYS A 241 3.84 12.71 9.91
CA LYS A 241 4.87 13.74 9.72
C LYS A 241 4.42 14.79 8.69
N ILE A 242 3.86 14.34 7.55
CA ILE A 242 3.36 15.23 6.49
C ILE A 242 2.25 16.14 7.02
N TRP A 243 1.31 15.62 7.81
CA TRP A 243 0.23 16.44 8.36
C TRP A 243 0.71 17.49 9.38
N ASN A 244 1.87 17.29 9.99
CA ASN A 244 2.43 18.17 11.02
C ASN A 244 3.66 18.96 10.57
N SER A 245 4.02 18.90 9.28
CA SER A 245 5.09 19.70 8.69
C SER A 245 4.66 21.13 8.38
#